data_e1d850a4c2cdd22b1b073e751d616099
#
_entry.id   e1d850a4c2cdd22b1b073e751d616099
#
_cell.length_a   1.000
_cell.length_b   1.000
_cell.length_c   1.000
_cell.angle_alpha   90.00
_cell.angle_beta   90.00
_cell.angle_gamma   90.00
#
_symmetry.space_group_name_H-M   'P 1'
#
loop_
_entity.id
_entity.type
_entity.pdbx_description
1 polymer ?
#
loop_
_entity_poly.entity_id
_entity_poly.type
_entity_poly.pdbx_seq_one_letter_code
_entity_poly.pdbx_strand_id
1 'polypeptide(L)'
;MGALVASVEDVSFDPKVTAEHARYAEIKPQSAEEIVPGHVLKRDEQGRVHIKIVFYGPSLSGKTTALRWLFANVRSLAKGKIIEIHDELGRTTFFDFVPVTASERIVFDVFTVAGQRRHASQRIKVLRDCDGIIFMVDSTPEQMNENLASIQELRIALGTDRMATLPIIVALNKRDLPNALPIDYMIQMLDLEGHPVFDTTATEGKNLLRMFQRVLRDALIFKVGI
;
A
#
# COMPACT_ATOMS: atom_id res chain seq x y z
N MET A 1 24.83 14.27 16.28
CA MET A 1 23.87 13.56 17.12
C MET A 1 23.31 12.45 16.26
N GLY A 2 23.79 11.21 16.50
CA GLY A 2 23.50 10.06 15.64
C GLY A 2 22.07 9.57 15.81
N ALA A 3 21.34 9.50 14.72
CA ALA A 3 20.13 8.72 14.64
C ALA A 3 20.53 7.24 14.67
N LEU A 4 20.04 6.49 15.66
CA LEU A 4 20.18 5.05 15.73
C LEU A 4 19.44 4.46 14.51
N VAL A 5 20.20 4.04 13.51
CA VAL A 5 19.72 3.14 12.49
C VAL A 5 19.66 1.77 13.18
N ALA A 6 18.46 1.34 13.57
CA ALA A 6 18.26 -0.03 14.02
C ALA A 6 18.66 -0.96 12.86
N SER A 7 19.69 -1.78 13.09
CA SER A 7 20.16 -2.74 12.11
C SER A 7 19.08 -3.78 11.82
N VAL A 8 18.97 -4.17 10.56
CA VAL A 8 17.99 -5.09 9.99
C VAL A 8 18.12 -6.53 10.51
N GLU A 9 19.09 -6.80 11.41
CA GLU A 9 19.49 -8.15 11.84
C GLU A 9 18.63 -8.76 12.97
N ASP A 10 17.70 -8.00 13.58
CA ASP A 10 16.95 -8.49 14.75
C ASP A 10 15.49 -8.93 14.47
N VAL A 11 15.13 -9.18 13.21
CA VAL A 11 13.80 -9.73 12.89
C VAL A 11 13.89 -11.25 12.80
N SER A 12 13.82 -11.93 13.94
CA SER A 12 13.68 -13.37 13.98
C SER A 12 12.34 -13.78 13.33
N PHE A 13 12.43 -14.73 12.40
CA PHE A 13 11.27 -15.35 11.76
C PHE A 13 10.47 -16.16 12.80
N ASP A 14 9.27 -15.72 13.14
CA ASP A 14 8.31 -16.51 13.92
C ASP A 14 7.23 -17.08 13.00
N PRO A 15 7.19 -18.41 12.78
CA PRO A 15 6.18 -19.06 11.95
C PRO A 15 4.73 -18.80 12.38
N LYS A 16 4.49 -18.51 13.66
CA LYS A 16 3.16 -18.18 14.20
C LYS A 16 2.69 -16.83 13.70
N VAL A 17 3.61 -15.88 13.53
CA VAL A 17 3.31 -14.54 13.00
C VAL A 17 2.89 -14.62 11.53
N THR A 18 3.50 -15.51 10.73
CA THR A 18 3.11 -15.75 9.34
C THR A 18 1.70 -16.32 9.23
N ALA A 19 1.32 -17.25 10.14
CA ALA A 19 -0.03 -17.83 10.19
C ALA A 19 -1.08 -16.80 10.63
N GLU A 20 -0.71 -15.90 11.55
CA GLU A 20 -1.57 -14.82 12.00
C GLU A 20 -1.83 -13.79 10.89
N HIS A 21 -0.82 -13.50 10.05
CA HIS A 21 -0.94 -12.58 8.90
C HIS A 21 -1.72 -13.17 7.73
N ALA A 22 -1.59 -14.48 7.48
CA ALA A 22 -2.47 -15.18 6.54
C ALA A 22 -3.93 -15.10 6.99
N ARG A 23 -4.17 -15.15 8.30
CA ARG A 23 -5.49 -14.91 8.89
C ARG A 23 -5.98 -13.46 8.70
N TYR A 24 -5.11 -12.43 8.86
CA TYR A 24 -5.51 -11.05 8.63
C TYR A 24 -5.94 -10.77 7.19
N ALA A 25 -5.34 -11.43 6.22
CA ALA A 25 -5.80 -11.35 4.82
C ALA A 25 -7.16 -12.06 4.61
N GLU A 26 -7.59 -12.92 5.55
CA GLU A 26 -8.81 -13.70 5.51
C GLU A 26 -9.84 -13.31 6.59
N ILE A 27 -9.51 -12.46 7.57
CA ILE A 27 -10.42 -12.06 8.63
C ILE A 27 -11.61 -11.31 8.01
N LYS A 28 -12.74 -11.99 7.98
CA LYS A 28 -14.04 -11.33 7.96
C LYS A 28 -14.27 -10.79 9.37
N PRO A 29 -14.39 -9.50 9.59
CA PRO A 29 -14.71 -8.98 10.91
C PRO A 29 -16.04 -9.60 11.37
N GLN A 30 -16.04 -10.27 12.51
CA GLN A 30 -17.27 -10.61 13.23
C GLN A 30 -17.70 -9.31 13.94
N SER A 31 -18.64 -8.60 13.35
CA SER A 31 -18.98 -7.27 13.89
C SER A 31 -20.43 -6.92 13.64
N ALA A 32 -20.95 -6.08 14.53
CA ALA A 32 -22.22 -5.42 14.31
C ALA A 32 -22.17 -4.62 12.99
N GLU A 33 -23.11 -4.88 12.09
CA GLU A 33 -23.25 -4.12 10.85
C GLU A 33 -23.99 -2.83 11.16
N GLU A 34 -23.33 -1.70 10.95
CA GLU A 34 -23.98 -0.39 10.97
C GLU A 34 -24.31 -0.02 9.52
N ILE A 35 -25.59 0.14 9.24
CA ILE A 35 -26.07 0.53 7.91
C ILE A 35 -25.99 2.05 7.83
N VAL A 36 -25.01 2.55 7.07
CA VAL A 36 -25.01 3.93 6.59
C VAL A 36 -25.62 3.91 5.18
N PRO A 37 -26.41 4.89 4.76
CA PRO A 37 -27.02 4.89 3.43
C PRO A 37 -25.98 4.63 2.33
N GLY A 38 -26.11 3.46 1.66
CA GLY A 38 -25.20 3.03 0.60
C GLY A 38 -23.99 2.17 1.00
N HIS A 39 -23.62 2.07 2.28
CA HIS A 39 -22.48 1.28 2.73
C HIS A 39 -22.73 0.57 4.07
N VAL A 40 -22.24 -0.67 4.18
CA VAL A 40 -22.23 -1.43 5.44
C VAL A 40 -20.88 -1.26 6.10
N LEU A 41 -20.82 -0.54 7.23
CA LEU A 41 -19.62 -0.38 8.03
C LEU A 41 -19.49 -1.53 9.02
N LYS A 42 -18.52 -2.41 8.76
CA LYS A 42 -18.16 -3.49 9.69
C LYS A 42 -17.24 -2.97 10.77
N ARG A 43 -17.60 -3.25 12.04
CA ARG A 43 -16.81 -2.89 13.20
C ARG A 43 -16.23 -4.14 13.83
N ASP A 44 -15.02 -4.02 14.38
CA ASP A 44 -14.42 -5.09 15.18
C ASP A 44 -15.05 -5.17 16.59
N GLU A 45 -14.59 -6.11 17.41
CA GLU A 45 -15.07 -6.29 18.79
C GLU A 45 -14.88 -5.06 19.69
N GLN A 46 -13.94 -4.16 19.33
CA GLN A 46 -13.70 -2.90 20.01
C GLN A 46 -14.53 -1.73 19.42
N GLY A 47 -15.43 -2.00 18.47
CA GLY A 47 -16.26 -1.00 17.81
C GLY A 47 -15.52 -0.14 16.77
N ARG A 48 -14.33 -0.55 16.32
CA ARG A 48 -13.50 0.20 15.37
C ARG A 48 -13.82 -0.20 13.93
N VAL A 49 -13.76 0.78 13.03
CA VAL A 49 -13.85 0.57 11.59
C VAL A 49 -12.44 0.36 11.02
N HIS A 50 -12.27 -0.71 10.26
CA HIS A 50 -11.03 -1.01 9.57
C HIS A 50 -11.08 -0.51 8.12
N ILE A 51 -10.04 0.22 7.72
CA ILE A 51 -9.88 0.79 6.37
C ILE A 51 -8.62 0.20 5.77
N LYS A 52 -8.77 -0.57 4.70
CA LYS A 52 -7.69 -1.33 4.08
C LYS A 52 -7.00 -0.54 2.97
N ILE A 53 -5.72 -0.25 3.16
CA ILE A 53 -4.86 0.44 2.18
C ILE A 53 -3.83 -0.53 1.62
N VAL A 54 -3.65 -0.54 0.32
CA VAL A 54 -2.70 -1.45 -0.35
C VAL A 54 -1.67 -0.65 -1.15
N PHE A 55 -0.38 -0.83 -0.85
CA PHE A 55 0.72 -0.44 -1.72
C PHE A 55 0.89 -1.49 -2.80
N TYR A 56 0.60 -1.13 -4.03
CA TYR A 56 0.65 -1.99 -5.21
C TYR A 56 1.69 -1.47 -6.21
N GLY A 57 2.18 -2.33 -7.09
CA GLY A 57 3.15 -1.95 -8.12
C GLY A 57 4.21 -3.03 -8.36
N PRO A 58 5.08 -2.86 -9.37
CA PRO A 58 6.08 -3.85 -9.76
C PRO A 58 7.12 -4.12 -8.66
N SER A 59 7.89 -5.18 -8.84
CA SER A 59 9.00 -5.49 -7.93
C SER A 59 10.01 -4.33 -7.92
N LEU A 60 10.59 -4.07 -6.75
CA LEU A 60 11.61 -3.04 -6.53
C LEU A 60 11.17 -1.59 -6.83
N SER A 61 9.86 -1.32 -7.00
CA SER A 61 9.34 0.05 -7.17
C SER A 61 9.45 0.94 -5.92
N GLY A 62 9.83 0.36 -4.76
CA GLY A 62 10.05 1.11 -3.52
C GLY A 62 8.90 1.05 -2.51
N LYS A 63 7.93 0.14 -2.66
CA LYS A 63 6.79 -0.01 -1.74
C LYS A 63 7.21 -0.17 -0.28
N THR A 64 8.03 -1.18 0.01
CA THR A 64 8.55 -1.45 1.35
C THR A 64 9.43 -0.30 1.86
N THR A 65 10.26 0.30 1.01
CA THR A 65 11.07 1.47 1.36
C THR A 65 10.20 2.66 1.79
N ALA A 66 9.14 2.95 1.03
CA ALA A 66 8.19 4.02 1.36
C ALA A 66 7.48 3.75 2.68
N LEU A 67 7.02 2.52 2.91
CA LEU A 67 6.36 2.13 4.14
C LEU A 67 7.31 2.25 5.34
N ARG A 68 8.54 1.74 5.24
CA ARG A 68 9.57 1.87 6.28
C ARG A 68 9.85 3.34 6.60
N TRP A 69 10.01 4.18 5.59
CA TRP A 69 10.25 5.61 5.79
C TRP A 69 9.10 6.27 6.55
N LEU A 70 7.85 6.02 6.13
CA LEU A 70 6.65 6.55 6.80
C LEU A 70 6.61 6.16 8.28
N PHE A 71 6.87 4.89 8.60
CA PHE A 71 6.86 4.42 9.99
C PHE A 71 8.01 4.95 10.84
N ALA A 72 9.18 5.15 10.25
CA ALA A 72 10.33 5.72 10.94
C ALA A 72 10.16 7.22 11.23
N ASN A 73 9.46 7.95 10.37
CA ASN A 73 9.43 9.42 10.42
C ASN A 73 8.09 10.02 10.86
N VAL A 74 7.02 9.24 10.88
CA VAL A 74 5.68 9.73 11.26
C VAL A 74 5.30 9.16 12.63
N ARG A 75 5.46 9.96 13.68
CA ARG A 75 5.25 9.54 15.09
C ARG A 75 3.88 8.91 15.37
N SER A 76 2.83 9.35 14.68
CA SER A 76 1.48 8.79 14.81
C SER A 76 1.35 7.38 14.23
N LEU A 77 2.28 6.97 13.36
CA LEU A 77 2.31 5.65 12.74
C LEU A 77 3.19 4.64 13.52
N ALA A 78 4.07 5.14 14.39
CA ALA A 78 5.11 4.35 15.05
C ALA A 78 4.63 3.29 16.07
N LYS A 79 3.33 3.07 16.23
CA LYS A 79 2.76 2.09 17.17
C LYS A 79 2.60 0.68 16.59
N GLY A 80 2.76 0.50 15.28
CA GLY A 80 2.66 -0.80 14.61
C GLY A 80 4.05 -1.43 14.38
N LYS A 81 4.14 -2.76 14.33
CA LYS A 81 5.32 -3.47 13.82
C LYS A 81 5.15 -3.71 12.33
N ILE A 82 6.16 -3.34 11.54
CA ILE A 82 6.25 -3.76 10.14
C ILE A 82 6.70 -5.22 10.14
N ILE A 83 5.98 -6.07 9.45
CA ILE A 83 6.35 -7.48 9.29
C ILE A 83 6.65 -7.71 7.84
N GLU A 84 7.89 -8.06 7.56
CA GLU A 84 8.44 -8.21 6.23
C GLU A 84 8.96 -9.62 6.04
N ILE A 85 8.69 -10.21 4.87
CA ILE A 85 9.24 -11.51 4.46
C ILE A 85 9.92 -11.30 3.12
N HIS A 86 11.24 -11.50 3.10
CA HIS A 86 12.08 -11.32 1.92
C HIS A 86 12.65 -12.64 1.39
N ASP A 87 12.93 -12.67 0.08
CA ASP A 87 13.76 -13.70 -0.54
C ASP A 87 15.27 -13.38 -0.36
N GLU A 88 16.12 -14.30 -0.81
CA GLU A 88 17.58 -14.17 -0.76
C GLU A 88 18.12 -12.92 -1.48
N LEU A 89 17.31 -12.29 -2.34
CA LEU A 89 17.63 -11.06 -3.06
C LEU A 89 17.03 -9.82 -2.39
N GLY A 90 16.52 -9.93 -1.17
CA GLY A 90 15.89 -8.82 -0.44
C GLY A 90 14.55 -8.35 -1.01
N ARG A 91 13.87 -9.17 -1.83
CA ARG A 91 12.56 -8.85 -2.38
C ARG A 91 11.46 -9.37 -1.47
N THR A 92 10.44 -8.56 -1.22
CA THR A 92 9.25 -8.98 -0.45
C THR A 92 8.62 -10.21 -1.09
N THR A 93 8.60 -11.34 -0.38
CA THR A 93 8.07 -12.61 -0.88
C THR A 93 6.60 -12.77 -0.60
N PHE A 94 6.08 -12.06 0.38
CA PHE A 94 4.68 -12.14 0.76
C PHE A 94 4.05 -10.75 0.76
N PHE A 95 3.80 -10.15 1.90
CA PHE A 95 3.37 -8.77 2.04
C PHE A 95 3.78 -8.22 3.40
N ASP A 96 3.97 -6.91 3.46
CA ASP A 96 4.14 -6.22 4.72
C ASP A 96 2.77 -5.75 5.20
N PHE A 97 2.49 -5.89 6.47
CA PHE A 97 1.24 -5.44 7.08
C PHE A 97 1.52 -4.55 8.28
N VAL A 98 0.78 -3.45 8.38
CA VAL A 98 0.88 -2.56 9.54
C VAL A 98 -0.47 -1.96 9.88
N PRO A 99 -0.99 -2.20 11.10
CA PRO A 99 -2.14 -1.49 11.60
C PRO A 99 -1.74 -0.07 12.07
N VAL A 100 -2.45 0.93 11.58
CA VAL A 100 -2.27 2.33 11.93
C VAL A 100 -3.53 2.83 12.62
N THR A 101 -3.47 3.01 13.93
CA THR A 101 -4.60 3.55 14.70
C THR A 101 -4.67 5.07 14.53
N ALA A 102 -5.68 5.56 13.83
CA ALA A 102 -5.91 6.98 13.62
C ALA A 102 -6.74 7.61 14.76
N SER A 103 -7.65 6.82 15.36
CA SER A 103 -8.47 7.23 16.51
C SER A 103 -8.95 5.99 17.25
N GLU A 104 -9.67 6.17 18.35
CA GLU A 104 -10.31 5.06 19.08
C GLU A 104 -11.32 4.27 18.22
N ARG A 105 -11.78 4.85 17.10
CA ARG A 105 -12.82 4.27 16.23
C ARG A 105 -12.33 3.87 14.84
N ILE A 106 -11.10 4.23 14.43
CA ILE A 106 -10.59 4.02 13.07
C ILE A 106 -9.21 3.42 13.12
N VAL A 107 -9.05 2.32 12.40
CA VAL A 107 -7.77 1.64 12.16
C VAL A 107 -7.54 1.57 10.65
N PHE A 108 -6.38 1.96 10.18
CA PHE A 108 -5.94 1.73 8.81
C PHE A 108 -5.07 0.47 8.78
N ASP A 109 -5.50 -0.52 8.01
CA ASP A 109 -4.78 -1.75 7.74
C ASP A 109 -3.96 -1.56 6.47
N VAL A 110 -2.66 -1.31 6.62
CA VAL A 110 -1.77 -0.98 5.51
C VAL A 110 -0.99 -2.21 5.08
N PHE A 111 -1.12 -2.58 3.81
CA PHE A 111 -0.46 -3.72 3.20
C PHE A 111 0.49 -3.30 2.09
N THR A 112 1.61 -4.00 1.93
CA THR A 112 2.34 -4.02 0.65
C THR A 112 2.16 -5.38 0.00
N VAL A 113 2.24 -5.44 -1.32
CA VAL A 113 2.18 -6.70 -2.05
C VAL A 113 3.54 -7.05 -2.65
N ALA A 114 3.85 -8.35 -2.70
CA ALA A 114 5.00 -8.83 -3.44
C ALA A 114 4.87 -8.47 -4.92
N GLY A 115 5.81 -7.68 -5.45
CA GLY A 115 5.77 -7.21 -6.84
C GLY A 115 6.14 -8.26 -7.89
N GLN A 116 6.60 -9.44 -7.47
CA GLN A 116 7.05 -10.49 -8.39
C GLN A 116 5.85 -11.19 -9.05
N ARG A 117 5.95 -11.49 -10.36
CA ARG A 117 4.87 -12.11 -11.16
C ARG A 117 4.38 -13.44 -10.60
N ARG A 118 5.24 -14.26 -10.01
CA ARG A 118 4.90 -15.56 -9.40
C ARG A 118 3.87 -15.47 -8.25
N HIS A 119 3.65 -14.28 -7.69
CA HIS A 119 2.73 -14.05 -6.57
C HIS A 119 1.40 -13.38 -6.98
N ALA A 120 1.02 -13.45 -8.28
CA ALA A 120 -0.19 -12.81 -8.79
C ALA A 120 -1.47 -13.18 -8.02
N SER A 121 -1.66 -14.47 -7.72
CA SER A 121 -2.83 -14.94 -6.97
C SER A 121 -2.91 -14.37 -5.55
N GLN A 122 -1.77 -14.16 -4.90
CA GLN A 122 -1.68 -13.55 -3.57
C GLN A 122 -1.99 -12.05 -3.63
N ARG A 123 -1.48 -11.35 -4.67
CA ARG A 123 -1.81 -9.92 -4.88
C ARG A 123 -3.30 -9.70 -5.05
N ILE A 124 -3.98 -10.54 -5.84
CA ILE A 124 -5.43 -10.47 -6.04
C ILE A 124 -6.18 -10.65 -4.72
N LYS A 125 -5.75 -11.58 -3.86
CA LYS A 125 -6.35 -11.76 -2.53
C LYS A 125 -6.18 -10.52 -1.64
N VAL A 126 -5.01 -9.88 -1.67
CA VAL A 126 -4.75 -8.67 -0.89
C VAL A 126 -5.57 -7.49 -1.43
N LEU A 127 -5.81 -7.39 -2.74
CA LEU A 127 -6.64 -6.34 -3.35
C LEU A 127 -8.15 -6.52 -3.06
N ARG A 128 -8.56 -7.73 -2.63
CA ARG A 128 -9.96 -7.94 -2.28
C ARG A 128 -10.33 -7.04 -1.10
N ASP A 129 -11.48 -6.39 -1.23
CA ASP A 129 -12.07 -5.54 -0.19
C ASP A 129 -11.14 -4.39 0.28
N CYS A 130 -10.16 -3.96 -0.54
CA CYS A 130 -9.38 -2.76 -0.23
C CYS A 130 -10.23 -1.50 -0.44
N ASP A 131 -9.93 -0.49 0.39
CA ASP A 131 -10.63 0.79 0.42
C ASP A 131 -9.81 1.91 -0.23
N GLY A 132 -8.51 1.67 -0.47
CA GLY A 132 -7.64 2.58 -1.19
C GLY A 132 -6.34 1.91 -1.64
N ILE A 133 -5.75 2.43 -2.72
CA ILE A 133 -4.52 1.90 -3.29
C ILE A 133 -3.51 3.02 -3.49
N ILE A 134 -2.24 2.74 -3.16
CA ILE A 134 -1.09 3.49 -3.62
C ILE A 134 -0.40 2.67 -4.69
N PHE A 135 -0.50 3.09 -5.95
CA PHE A 135 0.19 2.47 -7.07
C PHE A 135 1.58 3.07 -7.21
N MET A 136 2.61 2.34 -6.76
CA MET A 136 4.00 2.76 -6.83
C MET A 136 4.66 2.33 -8.14
N VAL A 137 5.10 3.30 -8.90
CA VAL A 137 5.74 3.18 -10.21
C VAL A 137 7.23 3.47 -10.07
N ASP A 138 8.07 2.70 -10.72
CA ASP A 138 9.50 2.97 -10.85
C ASP A 138 9.72 3.89 -12.06
N SER A 139 10.30 5.07 -11.84
CA SER A 139 10.46 6.07 -12.90
C SER A 139 11.59 5.79 -13.89
N THR A 140 12.34 4.69 -13.72
CA THR A 140 13.45 4.37 -14.63
C THR A 140 12.97 3.75 -15.94
N PRO A 141 13.64 4.03 -17.09
CA PRO A 141 13.26 3.48 -18.40
C PRO A 141 13.20 1.96 -18.41
N GLU A 142 14.13 1.31 -17.70
CA GLU A 142 14.28 -0.15 -17.63
C GLU A 142 13.07 -0.84 -17.01
N GLN A 143 12.32 -0.11 -16.17
CA GLN A 143 11.16 -0.66 -15.45
C GLN A 143 9.82 -0.37 -16.14
N MET A 144 9.82 0.32 -17.28
CA MET A 144 8.57 0.72 -17.95
C MET A 144 7.68 -0.47 -18.28
N ASN A 145 8.25 -1.57 -18.80
CA ASN A 145 7.50 -2.78 -19.12
C ASN A 145 6.89 -3.45 -17.87
N GLU A 146 7.60 -3.44 -16.74
CA GLU A 146 7.09 -3.97 -15.49
C GLU A 146 6.00 -3.06 -14.90
N ASN A 147 6.12 -1.74 -15.04
CA ASN A 147 5.08 -0.78 -14.68
C ASN A 147 3.80 -1.03 -15.50
N LEU A 148 3.91 -1.18 -16.82
CA LEU A 148 2.80 -1.47 -17.73
C LEU A 148 2.11 -2.79 -17.36
N ALA A 149 2.89 -3.86 -17.17
CA ALA A 149 2.35 -5.15 -16.76
C ALA A 149 1.61 -5.05 -15.40
N SER A 150 2.16 -4.29 -14.46
CA SER A 150 1.59 -4.14 -13.13
C SER A 150 0.27 -3.36 -13.12
N ILE A 151 0.19 -2.25 -13.90
CA ILE A 151 -1.08 -1.49 -14.00
C ILE A 151 -2.16 -2.28 -14.75
N GLN A 152 -1.79 -3.04 -15.78
CA GLN A 152 -2.73 -3.91 -16.49
C GLN A 152 -3.26 -5.01 -15.56
N GLU A 153 -2.40 -5.65 -14.79
CA GLU A 153 -2.81 -6.63 -13.79
C GLU A 153 -3.78 -6.02 -12.76
N LEU A 154 -3.49 -4.80 -12.29
CA LEU A 154 -4.36 -4.08 -11.35
C LEU A 154 -5.74 -3.83 -11.95
N ARG A 155 -5.81 -3.36 -13.22
CA ARG A 155 -7.06 -3.13 -13.95
C ARG A 155 -7.89 -4.41 -14.09
N ILE A 156 -7.24 -5.52 -14.44
CA ILE A 156 -7.91 -6.82 -14.54
C ILE A 156 -8.43 -7.28 -13.17
N ALA A 157 -7.63 -7.14 -12.12
CA ALA A 157 -7.99 -7.58 -10.78
C ALA A 157 -9.16 -6.79 -10.17
N LEU A 158 -9.24 -5.48 -10.44
CA LEU A 158 -10.31 -4.62 -9.93
C LEU A 158 -11.55 -4.61 -10.83
N GLY A 159 -11.39 -4.78 -12.12
CA GLY A 159 -12.46 -4.57 -13.09
C GLY A 159 -12.82 -3.09 -13.27
N THR A 160 -13.67 -2.81 -14.24
CA THR A 160 -14.00 -1.42 -14.67
C THR A 160 -14.61 -0.59 -13.55
N ASP A 161 -15.58 -1.16 -12.83
CA ASP A 161 -16.35 -0.42 -11.82
C ASP A 161 -15.49 0.00 -10.62
N ARG A 162 -14.65 -0.92 -10.12
CA ARG A 162 -13.76 -0.60 -9.00
C ARG A 162 -12.59 0.30 -9.41
N MET A 163 -12.09 0.17 -10.65
CA MET A 163 -11.10 1.12 -11.17
C MET A 163 -11.63 2.55 -11.23
N ALA A 164 -12.90 2.74 -11.53
CA ALA A 164 -13.53 4.06 -11.61
C ALA A 164 -13.89 4.67 -10.25
N THR A 165 -14.12 3.85 -9.23
CA THR A 165 -14.68 4.31 -7.95
C THR A 165 -13.69 4.25 -6.78
N LEU A 166 -12.77 3.27 -6.80
CA LEU A 166 -11.82 3.08 -5.72
C LEU A 166 -10.76 4.19 -5.71
N PRO A 167 -10.43 4.80 -4.58
CA PRO A 167 -9.33 5.76 -4.48
C PRO A 167 -7.98 5.12 -4.84
N ILE A 168 -7.41 5.53 -5.97
CA ILE A 168 -6.09 5.10 -6.43
C ILE A 168 -5.20 6.33 -6.52
N ILE A 169 -4.14 6.34 -5.73
CA ILE A 169 -3.11 7.38 -5.72
C ILE A 169 -1.86 6.82 -6.40
N VAL A 170 -1.30 7.55 -7.35
CA VAL A 170 -0.10 7.13 -8.07
C VAL A 170 1.13 7.80 -7.47
N ALA A 171 2.16 6.99 -7.22
CA ALA A 171 3.48 7.45 -6.80
C ALA A 171 4.51 7.14 -7.88
N LEU A 172 4.94 8.15 -8.64
CA LEU A 172 6.09 8.04 -9.52
C LEU A 172 7.35 8.13 -8.67
N ASN A 173 7.92 6.99 -8.34
CA ASN A 173 9.05 6.89 -7.40
C ASN A 173 10.40 6.88 -8.09
N LYS A 174 11.47 7.03 -7.31
CA LYS A 174 12.86 7.14 -7.75
C LYS A 174 13.15 8.37 -8.60
N ARG A 175 12.48 9.50 -8.20
CA ARG A 175 12.65 10.80 -8.87
C ARG A 175 14.00 11.47 -8.61
N ASP A 176 14.81 10.91 -7.73
CA ASP A 176 16.21 11.25 -7.45
C ASP A 176 17.18 10.74 -8.52
N LEU A 177 16.77 9.76 -9.32
CA LEU A 177 17.65 9.18 -10.34
C LEU A 177 17.74 10.08 -11.58
N PRO A 178 18.96 10.26 -12.15
CA PRO A 178 19.20 11.16 -13.27
C PRO A 178 18.53 10.71 -14.57
N ASN A 179 18.24 9.41 -14.71
CA ASN A 179 17.56 8.81 -15.86
C ASN A 179 16.05 8.64 -15.65
N ALA A 180 15.47 9.25 -14.60
CA ALA A 180 14.04 9.17 -14.37
C ALA A 180 13.25 9.80 -15.55
N LEU A 181 12.31 9.02 -16.10
CA LEU A 181 11.48 9.45 -17.25
C LEU A 181 10.63 10.69 -16.90
N PRO A 182 10.31 11.55 -17.87
CA PRO A 182 9.43 12.69 -17.66
C PRO A 182 8.07 12.28 -17.09
N ILE A 183 7.53 13.09 -16.18
CA ILE A 183 6.25 12.79 -15.49
C ILE A 183 5.10 12.65 -16.50
N ASP A 184 4.95 13.63 -17.39
CA ASP A 184 3.86 13.64 -18.39
C ASP A 184 3.93 12.42 -19.32
N TYR A 185 5.15 12.04 -19.73
CA TYR A 185 5.36 10.83 -20.51
C TYR A 185 4.88 9.58 -19.76
N MET A 186 5.19 9.45 -18.45
CA MET A 186 4.76 8.31 -17.64
C MET A 186 3.24 8.29 -17.43
N ILE A 187 2.63 9.46 -17.20
CA ILE A 187 1.17 9.57 -17.07
C ILE A 187 0.49 9.07 -18.35
N GLN A 188 0.95 9.53 -19.51
CA GLN A 188 0.39 9.14 -20.80
C GLN A 188 0.60 7.65 -21.10
N MET A 189 1.84 7.15 -20.94
CA MET A 189 2.19 5.76 -21.27
C MET A 189 1.50 4.73 -20.39
N LEU A 190 1.26 5.05 -19.12
CA LEU A 190 0.60 4.17 -18.15
C LEU A 190 -0.92 4.42 -18.06
N ASP A 191 -1.44 5.41 -18.84
CA ASP A 191 -2.85 5.80 -18.85
C ASP A 191 -3.33 6.09 -17.41
N LEU A 192 -2.71 7.10 -16.79
CA LEU A 192 -2.92 7.48 -15.38
C LEU A 192 -3.72 8.78 -15.25
N GLU A 193 -4.27 9.32 -16.35
CA GLU A 193 -5.11 10.49 -16.33
C GLU A 193 -6.31 10.29 -15.38
N GLY A 194 -6.61 11.34 -14.62
CA GLY A 194 -7.70 11.32 -13.63
C GLY A 194 -7.29 10.79 -12.25
N HIS A 195 -6.14 10.16 -12.10
CA HIS A 195 -5.61 9.77 -10.80
C HIS A 195 -4.70 10.86 -10.20
N PRO A 196 -4.76 11.12 -8.87
CA PRO A 196 -3.77 11.96 -8.21
C PRO A 196 -2.37 11.36 -8.33
N VAL A 197 -1.43 12.13 -8.88
CA VAL A 197 -0.03 11.71 -9.11
C VAL A 197 0.90 12.48 -8.18
N PHE A 198 1.83 11.77 -7.53
CA PHE A 198 2.89 12.31 -6.69
C PHE A 198 4.26 11.90 -7.23
N ASP A 199 5.16 12.86 -7.38
CA ASP A 199 6.57 12.63 -7.64
C ASP A 199 7.27 12.30 -6.30
N THR A 200 7.76 11.10 -6.16
CA THR A 200 8.30 10.61 -4.88
C THR A 200 9.75 10.17 -4.96
N THR A 201 10.44 10.26 -3.83
CA THR A 201 11.74 9.62 -3.56
C THR A 201 11.62 8.90 -2.24
N ALA A 202 11.42 7.59 -2.29
CA ALA A 202 11.10 6.81 -1.10
C ALA A 202 12.25 6.75 -0.09
N THR A 203 13.50 6.82 -0.55
CA THR A 203 14.70 6.84 0.30
C THR A 203 14.84 8.14 1.10
N GLU A 204 14.34 9.25 0.56
CA GLU A 204 14.43 10.59 1.16
C GLU A 204 13.11 11.02 1.82
N GLY A 205 12.02 10.30 1.55
CA GLY A 205 10.69 10.63 2.03
C GLY A 205 9.97 11.75 1.27
N LYS A 206 10.54 12.18 0.13
CA LYS A 206 9.94 13.23 -0.68
C LYS A 206 8.50 12.88 -1.05
N ASN A 207 7.57 13.75 -0.69
CA ASN A 207 6.13 13.65 -0.91
C ASN A 207 5.42 12.41 -0.32
N LEU A 208 6.11 11.51 0.39
CA LEU A 208 5.50 10.29 0.93
C LEU A 208 4.40 10.59 1.95
N LEU A 209 4.63 11.53 2.85
CA LEU A 209 3.62 11.89 3.87
C LEU A 209 2.37 12.48 3.21
N ARG A 210 2.52 13.39 2.25
CA ARG A 210 1.40 14.03 1.54
C ARG A 210 0.58 13.00 0.76
N MET A 211 1.25 12.11 0.04
CA MET A 211 0.64 10.99 -0.68
C MET A 211 -0.13 10.08 0.28
N PHE A 212 0.48 9.70 1.41
CA PHE A 212 -0.13 8.81 2.39
C PHE A 212 -1.34 9.45 3.06
N GLN A 213 -1.25 10.71 3.49
CA GLN A 213 -2.40 11.45 4.02
C GLN A 213 -3.54 11.55 3.01
N ARG A 214 -3.22 11.70 1.72
CA ARG A 214 -4.21 11.75 0.66
C ARG A 214 -4.98 10.43 0.55
N VAL A 215 -4.29 9.29 0.48
CA VAL A 215 -4.98 7.99 0.36
C VAL A 215 -5.79 7.66 1.60
N LEU A 216 -5.30 7.97 2.81
CA LEU A 216 -6.04 7.72 4.05
C LEU A 216 -7.36 8.51 4.07
N ARG A 217 -7.33 9.79 3.67
CA ARG A 217 -8.51 10.64 3.58
C ARG A 217 -9.50 10.11 2.54
N ASP A 218 -9.03 9.85 1.33
CA ASP A 218 -9.89 9.45 0.23
C ASP A 218 -10.50 8.05 0.47
N ALA A 219 -9.73 7.13 1.07
CA ALA A 219 -10.22 5.81 1.47
C ALA A 219 -11.25 5.88 2.62
N LEU A 220 -11.06 6.78 3.57
CA LEU A 220 -12.06 7.02 4.62
C LEU A 220 -13.38 7.53 4.02
N ILE A 221 -13.32 8.53 3.15
CA ILE A 221 -14.49 9.06 2.44
C ILE A 221 -15.18 7.95 1.64
N PHE A 222 -14.40 7.16 0.89
CA PHE A 222 -14.92 6.03 0.12
C PHE A 222 -15.60 4.98 1.02
N LYS A 223 -14.99 4.66 2.16
CA LYS A 223 -15.52 3.64 3.10
C LYS A 223 -16.83 4.06 3.76
N VAL A 224 -16.96 5.34 4.16
CA VAL A 224 -18.14 5.84 4.84
C VAL A 224 -19.21 6.37 3.89
N GLY A 225 -18.93 6.49 2.60
CA GLY A 225 -19.90 6.86 1.57
C GLY A 225 -20.36 8.33 1.64
N ILE A 226 -19.45 9.25 2.03
CA ILE A 226 -19.71 10.69 2.11
C ILE A 226 -19.24 11.37 0.82
#